data_6b7fe9d3bfa5c990d96e244ff7e13e54
#
_entry.id   6b7fe9d3bfa5c990d96e244ff7e13e54
#
_cell.length_a   1.000
_cell.length_b   1.000
_cell.length_c   1.000
_cell.angle_alpha   90.00
_cell.angle_beta   90.00
_cell.angle_gamma   90.00
#
_symmetry.space_group_name_H-M   'P 1'
#
loop_
_entity.id
_entity.type
_entity.pdbx_description
1 polymer ?
#
loop_
_entity_poly.entity_id
_entity_poly.type
_entity_poly.pdbx_seq_one_letter_code
_entity_poly.pdbx_strand_id
1 'polypeptide(L)'
;MESSCEQILKWTEKVLNGGELTEEEARALIRTRDEDTMLLLACADKIRQKFSGRSVDLCAIINARSGSCQEDCKFCAQSARYNTGVKTYKFLPEEEVIEAAKRAKKAGAARFDIVTAGRDQRNPKDFAEILDLIRRIRKEVGIEVCCSLGFLTQEQAYQLKEAGISRLHCNIESAPSFFKEVCTTHTAEEKAENVARAQKAGIRVCCGGIIGLGESLDQRVEMAFHLKEMHIDAVPLNVLNPIPGTPFEHNKRLSPLEILRS
;
A
#
# COMPACT_ATOMS: atom_id res chain seq x y z
N MET A 1 -7.33 -29.73 -24.45
CA MET A 1 -7.22 -28.61 -23.50
C MET A 1 -5.77 -28.18 -23.45
N GLU A 2 -5.52 -26.89 -23.64
CA GLU A 2 -4.19 -26.28 -23.50
C GLU A 2 -3.65 -26.54 -22.08
N SER A 3 -2.38 -26.92 -21.93
CA SER A 3 -1.80 -27.17 -20.60
C SER A 3 -1.63 -25.85 -19.82
N SER A 4 -1.54 -25.92 -18.50
CA SER A 4 -1.28 -24.75 -17.65
C SER A 4 0.00 -24.01 -18.08
N CYS A 5 1.05 -24.75 -18.42
CA CYS A 5 2.32 -24.17 -18.90
C CYS A 5 2.13 -23.40 -20.22
N GLU A 6 1.41 -23.96 -21.18
CA GLU A 6 1.15 -23.31 -22.48
C GLU A 6 0.36 -22.02 -22.27
N GLN A 7 -0.64 -22.02 -21.41
CA GLN A 7 -1.41 -20.83 -21.05
C GLN A 7 -0.55 -19.73 -20.43
N ILE A 8 0.28 -20.08 -19.43
CA ILE A 8 1.23 -19.14 -18.79
C ILE A 8 2.13 -18.48 -19.83
N LEU A 9 2.73 -19.27 -20.73
CA LEU A 9 3.63 -18.76 -21.78
C LEU A 9 2.89 -17.85 -22.76
N LYS A 10 1.72 -18.22 -23.22
CA LYS A 10 0.88 -17.44 -24.14
C LYS A 10 0.48 -16.09 -23.54
N TRP A 11 0.02 -16.07 -22.29
CA TRP A 11 -0.35 -14.81 -21.61
C TRP A 11 0.86 -13.95 -21.29
N THR A 12 2.01 -14.56 -20.99
CA THR A 12 3.28 -13.85 -20.87
C THR A 12 3.66 -13.13 -22.16
N GLU A 13 3.58 -13.82 -23.31
CA GLU A 13 3.85 -13.23 -24.61
C GLU A 13 2.87 -12.10 -24.94
N LYS A 14 1.58 -12.29 -24.64
CA LYS A 14 0.55 -11.25 -24.79
C LYS A 14 0.95 -9.97 -24.05
N VAL A 15 1.32 -10.08 -22.76
CA VAL A 15 1.72 -8.93 -21.94
C VAL A 15 3.04 -8.33 -22.43
N LEU A 16 4.02 -9.14 -22.78
CA LEU A 16 5.29 -8.65 -23.35
C LEU A 16 5.08 -7.86 -24.64
N ASN A 17 4.06 -8.18 -25.43
CA ASN A 17 3.71 -7.46 -26.66
C ASN A 17 2.78 -6.25 -26.41
N GLY A 18 2.56 -5.85 -25.15
CA GLY A 18 1.76 -4.69 -24.77
C GLY A 18 0.27 -4.97 -24.64
N GLY A 19 -0.16 -6.24 -24.67
CA GLY A 19 -1.53 -6.64 -24.37
C GLY A 19 -1.76 -6.69 -22.85
N GLU A 20 -3.03 -6.71 -22.48
CA GLU A 20 -3.47 -6.78 -21.08
C GLU A 20 -4.15 -8.11 -20.77
N LEU A 21 -4.00 -8.60 -19.56
CA LEU A 21 -4.75 -9.77 -19.08
C LEU A 21 -6.22 -9.40 -18.87
N THR A 22 -7.12 -10.34 -19.16
CA THR A 22 -8.52 -10.27 -18.73
C THR A 22 -8.64 -10.78 -17.28
N GLU A 23 -9.78 -10.53 -16.64
CA GLU A 23 -10.05 -11.09 -15.31
C GLU A 23 -10.04 -12.62 -15.31
N GLU A 24 -10.58 -13.26 -16.35
CA GLU A 24 -10.59 -14.73 -16.49
C GLU A 24 -9.17 -15.29 -16.58
N GLU A 25 -8.32 -14.64 -17.38
CA GLU A 25 -6.90 -15.01 -17.49
C GLU A 25 -6.18 -14.85 -16.15
N ALA A 26 -6.42 -13.75 -15.42
CA ALA A 26 -5.86 -13.51 -14.10
C ALA A 26 -6.39 -14.53 -13.05
N ARG A 27 -7.69 -14.87 -13.11
CA ARG A 27 -8.30 -15.91 -12.26
C ARG A 27 -7.71 -17.31 -12.52
N ALA A 28 -7.31 -17.58 -13.75
CA ALA A 28 -6.60 -18.82 -14.09
C ALA A 28 -5.16 -18.79 -13.56
N LEU A 29 -4.43 -17.68 -13.74
CA LEU A 29 -3.05 -17.54 -13.27
C LEU A 29 -2.91 -17.65 -11.76
N ILE A 30 -3.78 -17.00 -10.99
CA ILE A 30 -3.71 -17.07 -9.51
C ILE A 30 -3.97 -18.48 -8.97
N ARG A 31 -4.62 -19.36 -9.79
CA ARG A 31 -4.88 -20.78 -9.48
C ARG A 31 -3.85 -21.74 -10.05
N THR A 32 -2.73 -21.21 -10.54
CA THR A 32 -1.61 -22.04 -11.03
C THR A 32 -1.21 -23.06 -9.97
N ARG A 33 -1.01 -24.30 -10.39
CA ARG A 33 -0.60 -25.39 -9.49
C ARG A 33 0.80 -25.19 -8.94
N ASP A 34 1.10 -25.77 -7.80
CA ASP A 34 2.40 -25.64 -7.14
C ASP A 34 3.57 -26.00 -8.07
N GLU A 35 3.43 -27.06 -8.88
CA GLU A 35 4.43 -27.52 -9.84
C GLU A 35 4.74 -26.51 -10.95
N ASP A 36 3.78 -25.68 -11.35
CA ASP A 36 3.93 -24.68 -12.41
C ASP A 36 4.29 -23.27 -11.87
N THR A 37 4.30 -23.09 -10.54
CA THR A 37 4.53 -21.78 -9.90
C THR A 37 5.88 -21.18 -10.30
N MET A 38 6.94 -21.99 -10.41
CA MET A 38 8.25 -21.48 -10.79
C MET A 38 8.28 -20.94 -12.23
N LEU A 39 7.52 -21.55 -13.15
CA LEU A 39 7.36 -21.03 -14.51
C LEU A 39 6.64 -19.68 -14.49
N LEU A 40 5.55 -19.57 -13.71
CA LEU A 40 4.81 -18.30 -13.54
C LEU A 40 5.73 -17.18 -13.03
N LEU A 41 6.55 -17.46 -12.01
CA LEU A 41 7.50 -16.48 -11.47
C LEU A 41 8.57 -16.06 -12.47
N ALA A 42 9.11 -17.01 -13.24
CA ALA A 42 10.09 -16.71 -14.29
C ALA A 42 9.49 -15.81 -15.38
N CYS A 43 8.23 -16.05 -15.73
CA CYS A 43 7.47 -15.24 -16.68
C CYS A 43 7.18 -13.83 -16.14
N ALA A 44 6.74 -13.73 -14.89
CA ALA A 44 6.54 -12.45 -14.20
C ALA A 44 7.83 -11.62 -14.13
N ASP A 45 8.99 -12.28 -13.85
CA ASP A 45 10.29 -11.60 -13.84
C ASP A 45 10.69 -11.07 -15.23
N LYS A 46 10.40 -11.77 -16.31
CA LYS A 46 10.62 -11.27 -17.67
C LYS A 46 9.78 -10.01 -17.96
N ILE A 47 8.51 -10.01 -17.54
CA ILE A 47 7.62 -8.85 -17.66
C ILE A 47 8.19 -7.67 -16.85
N ARG A 48 8.56 -7.91 -15.60
CA ARG A 48 9.21 -6.91 -14.75
C ARG A 48 10.46 -6.32 -15.40
N GLN A 49 11.36 -7.18 -15.92
CA GLN A 49 12.59 -6.71 -16.56
C GLN A 49 12.31 -5.81 -17.75
N LYS A 50 11.28 -6.12 -18.55
CA LYS A 50 10.91 -5.32 -19.71
C LYS A 50 10.32 -3.96 -19.37
N PHE A 51 9.40 -3.90 -18.38
CA PHE A 51 8.62 -2.70 -18.10
C PHE A 51 9.14 -1.88 -16.90
N SER A 52 9.85 -2.52 -15.96
CA SER A 52 10.35 -1.86 -14.73
C SER A 52 11.87 -1.86 -14.60
N GLY A 53 12.58 -2.57 -15.48
CA GLY A 53 14.04 -2.66 -15.44
C GLY A 53 14.55 -3.48 -14.25
N ARG A 54 15.81 -3.19 -13.84
CA ARG A 54 16.53 -3.96 -12.80
C ARG A 54 16.72 -3.17 -11.50
N SER A 55 16.32 -1.92 -11.47
CA SER A 55 16.46 -1.06 -10.30
C SER A 55 15.41 -1.39 -9.23
N VAL A 56 15.81 -1.30 -7.97
CA VAL A 56 14.93 -1.42 -6.82
C VAL A 56 14.95 -0.10 -6.05
N ASP A 57 13.78 0.48 -5.89
CA ASP A 57 13.59 1.68 -5.08
C ASP A 57 13.35 1.29 -3.62
N LEU A 58 14.19 1.79 -2.72
CA LEU A 58 13.99 1.61 -1.28
C LEU A 58 13.18 2.77 -0.71
N CYS A 59 12.14 2.43 0.06
CA CYS A 59 11.36 3.38 0.84
C CYS A 59 11.53 3.08 2.33
N ALA A 60 11.88 4.08 3.12
CA ALA A 60 11.93 3.98 4.57
C ALA A 60 10.70 4.65 5.19
N ILE A 61 10.25 4.18 6.34
CA ILE A 61 9.03 4.62 7.00
C ILE A 61 9.34 5.04 8.43
N ILE A 62 8.71 6.11 8.90
CA ILE A 62 8.63 6.46 10.31
C ILE A 62 7.18 6.50 10.75
N ASN A 63 6.86 5.79 11.84
CA ASN A 63 5.57 5.95 12.51
C ASN A 63 5.62 7.20 13.40
N ALA A 64 5.26 8.35 12.83
CA ALA A 64 5.40 9.64 13.50
C ALA A 64 4.34 9.91 14.58
N ARG A 65 3.18 9.22 14.51
CA ARG A 65 2.14 9.21 15.55
C ARG A 65 1.58 7.80 15.66
N SER A 66 1.48 7.26 16.88
CA SER A 66 1.13 5.87 17.14
C SER A 66 -0.07 5.71 18.06
N GLY A 67 -0.90 4.72 17.75
CA GLY A 67 -2.07 4.33 18.56
C GLY A 67 -3.25 5.30 18.45
N SER A 68 -4.27 5.04 19.25
CA SER A 68 -5.48 5.89 19.39
C SER A 68 -6.26 6.15 18.09
N CYS A 69 -6.08 5.33 17.05
CA CYS A 69 -6.86 5.44 15.82
C CYS A 69 -8.32 5.03 16.08
N GLN A 70 -9.27 5.83 15.62
CA GLN A 70 -10.70 5.59 15.84
C GLN A 70 -11.30 4.56 14.86
N GLU A 71 -10.54 4.18 13.83
CA GLU A 71 -10.94 3.19 12.85
C GLU A 71 -10.87 1.77 13.43
N ASP A 72 -11.72 0.87 12.89
CA ASP A 72 -11.82 -0.52 13.35
C ASP A 72 -11.19 -1.54 12.39
N CYS A 73 -10.21 -1.12 11.58
CA CYS A 73 -9.51 -2.05 10.68
C CYS A 73 -9.01 -3.28 11.44
N LYS A 74 -9.59 -4.44 11.18
CA LYS A 74 -9.44 -5.67 11.97
C LYS A 74 -8.02 -6.26 12.01
N PHE A 75 -7.12 -5.81 11.13
CA PHE A 75 -5.71 -6.20 11.12
C PHE A 75 -4.79 -5.24 11.88
N CYS A 76 -5.30 -4.04 12.23
CA CYS A 76 -4.43 -2.92 12.59
C CYS A 76 -4.20 -2.80 14.10
N ALA A 77 -2.94 -2.90 14.52
CA ALA A 77 -2.55 -2.69 15.91
C ALA A 77 -2.77 -1.25 16.42
N GLN A 78 -2.91 -0.27 15.51
CA GLN A 78 -3.05 1.14 15.86
C GLN A 78 -4.48 1.52 16.30
N SER A 79 -5.46 0.62 16.09
CA SER A 79 -6.85 0.88 16.46
C SER A 79 -7.02 1.02 17.97
N ALA A 80 -7.72 2.07 18.42
CA ALA A 80 -8.11 2.23 19.82
C ALA A 80 -9.20 1.25 20.28
N ARG A 81 -9.78 0.49 19.34
CA ARG A 81 -10.84 -0.49 19.60
C ARG A 81 -10.29 -1.86 20.02
N TYR A 82 -8.98 -2.07 19.90
CA TYR A 82 -8.33 -3.35 20.16
C TYR A 82 -7.24 -3.22 21.20
N ASN A 83 -7.05 -4.26 22.02
CA ASN A 83 -6.01 -4.30 23.03
C ASN A 83 -4.76 -5.03 22.52
N THR A 84 -3.98 -4.34 21.71
CA THR A 84 -2.80 -4.91 21.05
C THR A 84 -1.48 -4.64 21.78
N GLY A 85 -1.52 -3.85 22.87
CA GLY A 85 -0.30 -3.45 23.58
C GLY A 85 0.59 -2.48 22.77
N VAL A 86 0.11 -1.91 21.66
CA VAL A 86 0.88 -0.96 20.87
C VAL A 86 1.22 0.28 21.70
N LYS A 87 2.48 0.72 21.64
CA LYS A 87 2.92 1.94 22.31
C LYS A 87 2.22 3.15 21.68
N THR A 88 1.45 3.88 22.49
CA THR A 88 0.73 5.07 22.06
C THR A 88 1.56 6.32 22.35
N TYR A 89 1.72 7.18 21.34
CA TYR A 89 2.34 8.50 21.48
C TYR A 89 1.74 9.49 20.47
N LYS A 90 1.78 10.77 20.84
CA LYS A 90 1.47 11.88 19.96
C LYS A 90 2.53 12.00 18.88
N PHE A 91 2.51 13.07 18.09
CA PHE A 91 3.52 13.28 17.07
C PHE A 91 4.92 13.29 17.70
N LEU A 92 5.88 12.61 17.04
CA LEU A 92 7.27 12.60 17.47
C LEU A 92 7.88 14.01 17.37
N PRO A 93 8.90 14.34 18.19
CA PRO A 93 9.67 15.56 18.01
C PRO A 93 10.21 15.69 16.57
N GLU A 94 10.12 16.88 16.01
CA GLU A 94 10.51 17.17 14.62
C GLU A 94 11.94 16.72 14.31
N GLU A 95 12.87 17.01 15.22
CA GLU A 95 14.29 16.64 15.08
C GLU A 95 14.49 15.11 15.04
N GLU A 96 13.67 14.36 15.75
CA GLU A 96 13.74 12.88 15.72
C GLU A 96 13.33 12.35 14.33
N VAL A 97 12.30 12.95 13.73
CA VAL A 97 11.84 12.59 12.38
C VAL A 97 12.88 12.97 11.33
N ILE A 98 13.50 14.16 11.45
CA ILE A 98 14.56 14.60 10.55
C ILE A 98 15.79 13.71 10.64
N GLU A 99 16.21 13.34 11.84
CA GLU A 99 17.34 12.42 12.04
C GLU A 99 17.03 11.01 11.50
N ALA A 100 15.77 10.54 11.60
CA ALA A 100 15.36 9.30 10.95
C ALA A 100 15.44 9.40 9.43
N ALA A 101 15.03 10.53 8.83
CA ALA A 101 15.14 10.77 7.39
C ALA A 101 16.61 10.81 6.93
N LYS A 102 17.52 11.41 7.71
CA LYS A 102 18.97 11.39 7.43
C LYS A 102 19.53 9.97 7.44
N ARG A 103 19.16 9.16 8.45
CA ARG A 103 19.56 7.75 8.52
C ARG A 103 19.02 6.95 7.33
N ALA A 104 17.75 7.16 6.94
CA ALA A 104 17.14 6.52 5.79
C ALA A 104 17.92 6.83 4.50
N LYS A 105 18.22 8.11 4.24
CA LYS A 105 19.00 8.53 3.08
C LYS A 105 20.39 7.91 3.08
N LYS A 106 21.07 7.91 4.23
CA LYS A 106 22.39 7.29 4.37
C LYS A 106 22.36 5.78 4.09
N ALA A 107 21.25 5.12 4.43
CA ALA A 107 21.03 3.70 4.13
C ALA A 107 20.63 3.42 2.67
N GLY A 108 20.54 4.45 1.83
CA GLY A 108 20.22 4.30 0.41
C GLY A 108 18.74 4.37 0.07
N ALA A 109 17.86 4.77 1.00
CA ALA A 109 16.46 4.97 0.68
C ALA A 109 16.28 6.15 -0.29
N ALA A 110 15.49 5.91 -1.35
CA ALA A 110 15.08 6.94 -2.30
C ALA A 110 13.96 7.82 -1.72
N ARG A 111 13.13 7.24 -0.85
CA ARG A 111 11.95 7.89 -0.25
C ARG A 111 11.86 7.65 1.24
N PHE A 112 11.25 8.62 1.92
CA PHE A 112 10.96 8.56 3.36
C PHE A 112 9.49 8.87 3.58
N ASP A 113 8.75 7.94 4.19
CA ASP A 113 7.31 8.05 4.42
C ASP A 113 7.01 8.42 5.87
N ILE A 114 6.27 9.51 6.06
CA ILE A 114 5.76 9.97 7.36
C ILE A 114 4.37 9.36 7.56
N VAL A 115 4.29 8.39 8.47
CA VAL A 115 3.04 7.67 8.79
C VAL A 115 2.45 8.20 10.08
N THR A 116 1.15 8.45 10.11
CA THR A 116 0.42 8.83 11.31
C THR A 116 -0.78 7.92 11.56
N ALA A 117 -0.89 7.39 12.76
CA ALA A 117 -2.12 6.74 13.19
C ALA A 117 -3.27 7.77 13.27
N GLY A 118 -4.46 7.37 12.83
CA GLY A 118 -5.65 8.21 12.83
C GLY A 118 -6.41 8.16 11.52
N ARG A 119 -7.72 8.51 11.58
CA ARG A 119 -8.58 8.55 10.39
C ARG A 119 -8.16 9.66 9.42
N ASP A 120 -7.86 10.84 9.96
CA ASP A 120 -7.61 12.06 9.20
C ASP A 120 -6.77 13.07 9.99
N GLN A 121 -6.51 14.22 9.37
CA GLN A 121 -5.74 15.33 9.96
C GLN A 121 -6.68 16.53 10.23
N ARG A 122 -7.62 16.38 11.17
CA ARG A 122 -8.63 17.42 11.48
C ARG A 122 -8.07 18.64 12.18
N ASN A 123 -7.00 18.48 12.98
CA ASN A 123 -6.39 19.61 13.69
C ASN A 123 -5.54 20.43 12.71
N PRO A 124 -5.91 21.68 12.42
CA PRO A 124 -5.15 22.51 11.47
C PRO A 124 -3.71 22.79 11.91
N LYS A 125 -3.45 22.86 13.24
CA LYS A 125 -2.09 23.07 13.76
C LYS A 125 -1.21 21.86 13.50
N ASP A 126 -1.67 20.66 13.84
CA ASP A 126 -0.94 19.42 13.62
C ASP A 126 -0.65 19.24 12.12
N PHE A 127 -1.61 19.60 11.26
CA PHE A 127 -1.42 19.50 9.81
C PHE A 127 -0.40 20.52 9.29
N ALA A 128 -0.41 21.75 9.80
CA ALA A 128 0.59 22.77 9.45
C ALA A 128 2.01 22.34 9.86
N GLU A 129 2.16 21.76 11.05
CA GLU A 129 3.44 21.17 11.53
C GLU A 129 3.94 20.08 10.59
N ILE A 130 3.05 19.21 10.10
CA ILE A 130 3.41 18.18 9.11
C ILE A 130 3.90 18.82 7.79
N LEU A 131 3.23 19.86 7.31
CA LEU A 131 3.64 20.56 6.09
C LEU A 131 5.04 21.22 6.23
N ASP A 132 5.30 21.82 7.38
CA ASP A 132 6.60 22.45 7.66
C ASP A 132 7.71 21.39 7.80
N LEU A 133 7.42 20.27 8.47
CA LEU A 133 8.33 19.14 8.58
C LEU A 133 8.70 18.57 7.19
N ILE A 134 7.73 18.43 6.29
CA ILE A 134 7.96 17.98 4.91
C ILE A 134 8.94 18.93 4.20
N ARG A 135 8.69 20.24 4.28
CA ARG A 135 9.56 21.27 3.68
C ARG A 135 10.97 21.22 4.24
N ARG A 136 11.11 21.06 5.56
CA ARG A 136 12.41 20.95 6.25
C ARG A 136 13.15 19.68 5.80
N ILE A 137 12.53 18.51 5.80
CA ILE A 137 13.17 17.26 5.37
C ILE A 137 13.67 17.38 3.92
N ARG A 138 12.86 17.94 3.03
CA ARG A 138 13.27 18.15 1.64
C ARG A 138 14.46 19.11 1.51
N LYS A 139 14.47 20.20 2.28
CA LYS A 139 15.55 21.20 2.26
C LYS A 139 16.83 20.70 2.93
N GLU A 140 16.71 20.11 4.12
CA GLU A 140 17.86 19.77 4.98
C GLU A 140 18.45 18.40 4.64
N VAL A 141 17.60 17.44 4.27
CA VAL A 141 18.01 16.06 3.97
C VAL A 141 18.11 15.81 2.47
N GLY A 142 17.21 16.41 1.67
CA GLY A 142 17.17 16.20 0.23
C GLY A 142 16.80 14.77 -0.17
N ILE A 143 15.87 14.15 0.56
CA ILE A 143 15.23 12.88 0.24
C ILE A 143 13.80 13.13 -0.23
N GLU A 144 13.26 12.30 -1.13
CA GLU A 144 11.83 12.38 -1.48
C GLU A 144 10.97 12.03 -0.27
N VAL A 145 9.93 12.84 -0.02
CA VAL A 145 9.00 12.61 1.09
C VAL A 145 7.70 12.05 0.59
N CYS A 146 7.24 10.99 1.22
CA CYS A 146 5.89 10.41 1.09
C CYS A 146 5.12 10.63 2.40
N CYS A 147 3.80 10.51 2.34
CA CYS A 147 2.96 10.61 3.52
C CYS A 147 1.85 9.56 3.53
N SER A 148 1.57 9.03 4.73
CA SER A 148 0.43 8.15 5.07
C SER A 148 -0.35 8.82 6.20
N LEU A 149 -1.32 9.70 5.84
CA LEU A 149 -1.98 10.61 6.77
C LEU A 149 -3.47 10.34 6.97
N GLY A 150 -3.97 9.19 6.48
CA GLY A 150 -5.39 8.88 6.48
C GLY A 150 -6.14 9.64 5.37
N PHE A 151 -7.40 9.99 5.65
CA PHE A 151 -8.25 10.71 4.71
C PHE A 151 -7.89 12.19 4.65
N LEU A 152 -7.86 12.74 3.45
CA LEU A 152 -7.54 14.14 3.18
C LEU A 152 -8.76 14.86 2.59
N THR A 153 -8.90 16.13 2.90
CA THR A 153 -9.73 17.02 2.09
C THR A 153 -9.00 17.37 0.80
N GLN A 154 -9.72 17.90 -0.20
CA GLN A 154 -9.11 18.35 -1.45
C GLN A 154 -8.09 19.47 -1.21
N GLU A 155 -8.39 20.37 -0.29
CA GLU A 155 -7.49 21.47 0.10
C GLU A 155 -6.20 20.94 0.73
N GLN A 156 -6.29 19.98 1.65
CA GLN A 156 -5.13 19.34 2.25
C GLN A 156 -4.26 18.64 1.21
N ALA A 157 -4.87 18.00 0.20
CA ALA A 157 -4.12 17.40 -0.89
C ALA A 157 -3.31 18.45 -1.69
N TYR A 158 -3.90 19.60 -2.00
CA TYR A 158 -3.17 20.70 -2.64
C TYR A 158 -2.03 21.23 -1.77
N GLN A 159 -2.25 21.47 -0.48
CA GLN A 159 -1.23 21.94 0.45
C GLN A 159 -0.06 20.94 0.58
N LEU A 160 -0.33 19.64 0.60
CA LEU A 160 0.70 18.60 0.58
C LEU A 160 1.50 18.62 -0.73
N LYS A 161 0.84 18.84 -1.87
CA LYS A 161 1.52 19.01 -3.16
C LYS A 161 2.45 20.20 -3.14
N GLU A 162 2.00 21.34 -2.62
CA GLU A 162 2.80 22.57 -2.47
C GLU A 162 3.97 22.39 -1.49
N ALA A 163 3.76 21.65 -0.39
CA ALA A 163 4.84 21.28 0.53
C ALA A 163 5.87 20.36 -0.13
N GLY A 164 5.48 19.71 -1.23
CA GLY A 164 6.35 18.98 -2.14
C GLY A 164 6.47 17.50 -1.84
N ILE A 165 5.43 16.84 -1.36
CA ILE A 165 5.44 15.38 -1.28
C ILE A 165 5.55 14.77 -2.68
N SER A 166 6.25 13.65 -2.78
CA SER A 166 6.40 12.90 -4.03
C SER A 166 5.26 11.91 -4.24
N ARG A 167 4.73 11.32 -3.16
CA ARG A 167 3.62 10.36 -3.18
C ARG A 167 2.77 10.45 -1.92
N LEU A 168 1.48 10.20 -2.08
CA LEU A 168 0.58 9.83 -0.97
C LEU A 168 0.48 8.31 -0.91
N HIS A 169 0.65 7.72 0.27
CA HIS A 169 0.33 6.32 0.51
C HIS A 169 -1.07 6.20 1.14
N CYS A 170 -1.95 5.48 0.47
CA CYS A 170 -3.31 5.21 0.94
C CYS A 170 -3.81 3.90 0.34
N ASN A 171 -3.65 2.79 1.05
CA ASN A 171 -4.12 1.49 0.60
C ASN A 171 -5.65 1.41 0.58
N ILE A 172 -6.19 0.64 -0.39
CA ILE A 172 -7.59 0.16 -0.35
C ILE A 172 -7.77 -1.04 0.57
N GLU A 173 -6.67 -1.66 1.01
CA GLU A 173 -6.53 -2.79 1.93
C GLU A 173 -7.07 -4.12 1.39
N SER A 174 -8.21 -4.15 0.70
CA SER A 174 -8.83 -5.38 0.17
C SER A 174 -9.74 -5.08 -1.02
N ALA A 175 -10.24 -6.13 -1.65
CA ALA A 175 -11.27 -6.01 -2.67
C ALA A 175 -12.52 -5.29 -2.14
N PRO A 176 -13.20 -4.45 -2.95
CA PRO A 176 -14.44 -3.78 -2.56
C PRO A 176 -15.50 -4.76 -2.02
N SER A 177 -15.66 -5.92 -2.65
CA SER A 177 -16.62 -6.95 -2.23
C SER A 177 -16.32 -7.57 -0.86
N PHE A 178 -15.06 -7.52 -0.40
CA PHE A 178 -14.61 -8.07 0.88
C PHE A 178 -14.38 -6.99 1.96
N PHE A 179 -14.38 -5.73 1.59
CA PHE A 179 -13.93 -4.63 2.46
C PHE A 179 -14.69 -4.53 3.79
N LYS A 180 -16.00 -4.81 3.80
CA LYS A 180 -16.85 -4.81 5.01
C LYS A 180 -16.40 -5.82 6.07
N GLU A 181 -15.76 -6.91 5.65
CA GLU A 181 -15.16 -7.88 6.57
C GLU A 181 -13.87 -7.37 7.21
N VAL A 182 -13.24 -6.35 6.61
CA VAL A 182 -11.97 -5.80 7.06
C VAL A 182 -12.17 -4.56 7.94
N CYS A 183 -13.11 -3.68 7.57
CA CYS A 183 -13.37 -2.43 8.26
C CYS A 183 -14.84 -2.03 8.13
N THR A 184 -15.42 -1.46 9.20
CA THR A 184 -16.81 -0.97 9.20
C THR A 184 -16.93 0.53 9.43
N THR A 185 -15.86 1.20 9.83
CA THR A 185 -15.85 2.64 10.13
C THR A 185 -15.59 3.54 8.93
N HIS A 186 -15.18 2.95 7.81
CA HIS A 186 -15.12 3.61 6.49
C HIS A 186 -15.31 2.56 5.38
N THR A 187 -15.46 3.02 4.15
CA THR A 187 -15.79 2.14 3.00
C THR A 187 -14.65 2.10 1.97
N ALA A 188 -14.74 1.13 1.04
CA ALA A 188 -13.83 1.05 -0.10
C ALA A 188 -13.96 2.29 -1.01
N GLU A 189 -15.19 2.80 -1.17
CA GLU A 189 -15.48 4.01 -1.94
C GLU A 189 -14.81 5.24 -1.33
N GLU A 190 -14.88 5.43 0.00
CA GLU A 190 -14.18 6.53 0.69
C GLU A 190 -12.65 6.46 0.46
N LYS A 191 -12.09 5.25 0.42
CA LYS A 191 -10.67 5.03 0.09
C LYS A 191 -10.35 5.44 -1.35
N ALA A 192 -11.18 5.01 -2.31
CA ALA A 192 -11.02 5.37 -3.72
C ALA A 192 -11.16 6.89 -3.95
N GLU A 193 -12.13 7.54 -3.28
CA GLU A 193 -12.25 8.99 -3.32
C GLU A 193 -11.03 9.72 -2.75
N ASN A 194 -10.43 9.21 -1.68
CA ASN A 194 -9.20 9.80 -1.12
C ASN A 194 -8.03 9.72 -2.09
N VAL A 195 -7.89 8.61 -2.79
CA VAL A 195 -6.92 8.46 -3.89
C VAL A 195 -7.20 9.47 -5.01
N ALA A 196 -8.45 9.59 -5.45
CA ALA A 196 -8.83 10.54 -6.49
C ALA A 196 -8.52 12.00 -6.12
N ARG A 197 -8.70 12.39 -4.83
CA ARG A 197 -8.33 13.73 -4.34
C ARG A 197 -6.83 13.99 -4.46
N ALA A 198 -6.00 13.00 -4.14
CA ALA A 198 -4.55 13.12 -4.30
C ALA A 198 -4.14 13.24 -5.78
N GLN A 199 -4.71 12.40 -6.65
CA GLN A 199 -4.46 12.44 -8.09
C GLN A 199 -4.90 13.79 -8.69
N LYS A 200 -6.06 14.31 -8.30
CA LYS A 200 -6.55 15.64 -8.72
C LYS A 200 -5.62 16.78 -8.29
N ALA A 201 -4.93 16.63 -7.16
CA ALA A 201 -3.90 17.57 -6.72
C ALA A 201 -2.54 17.38 -7.45
N GLY A 202 -2.44 16.42 -8.37
CA GLY A 202 -1.21 16.10 -9.09
C GLY A 202 -0.18 15.38 -8.22
N ILE A 203 -0.62 14.68 -7.18
CA ILE A 203 0.23 13.84 -6.33
C ILE A 203 0.18 12.41 -6.87
N ARG A 204 1.34 11.78 -7.05
CA ARG A 204 1.40 10.35 -7.35
C ARG A 204 0.91 9.54 -6.17
N VAL A 205 0.30 8.39 -6.42
CA VAL A 205 -0.29 7.56 -5.37
C VAL A 205 0.39 6.20 -5.28
N CYS A 206 0.68 5.80 -4.05
CA CYS A 206 1.07 4.46 -3.67
C CYS A 206 -0.15 3.83 -2.97
N CYS A 207 -0.81 2.88 -3.63
CA CYS A 207 -2.04 2.28 -3.14
C CYS A 207 -2.06 0.80 -3.47
N GLY A 208 -2.28 -0.03 -2.49
CA GLY A 208 -2.34 -1.49 -2.62
C GLY A 208 -3.23 -2.09 -1.57
N GLY A 209 -2.92 -3.30 -1.16
CA GLY A 209 -3.73 -4.02 -0.18
C GLY A 209 -2.94 -5.08 0.58
N ILE A 210 -3.68 -5.85 1.35
CA ILE A 210 -3.17 -6.93 2.20
C ILE A 210 -3.84 -8.22 1.76
N ILE A 211 -3.06 -9.26 1.52
CA ILE A 211 -3.56 -10.62 1.29
C ILE A 211 -3.45 -11.45 2.58
N GLY A 212 -4.33 -12.44 2.72
CA GLY A 212 -4.40 -13.31 3.90
C GLY A 212 -5.36 -12.80 4.98
N LEU A 213 -6.20 -11.82 4.67
CA LEU A 213 -7.24 -11.32 5.57
C LEU A 213 -8.43 -12.29 5.70
N GLY A 214 -8.52 -13.31 4.83
CA GLY A 214 -9.62 -14.26 4.70
C GLY A 214 -10.37 -14.13 3.37
N GLU A 215 -9.89 -13.29 2.50
CA GLU A 215 -10.39 -13.09 1.14
C GLU A 215 -10.16 -14.32 0.26
N SER A 216 -11.03 -14.50 -0.74
CA SER A 216 -10.86 -15.52 -1.77
C SER A 216 -9.84 -15.12 -2.84
N LEU A 217 -9.37 -16.10 -3.64
CA LEU A 217 -8.50 -15.81 -4.78
C LEU A 217 -9.18 -14.88 -5.81
N ASP A 218 -10.51 -15.02 -5.99
CA ASP A 218 -11.26 -14.14 -6.88
C ASP A 218 -11.27 -12.69 -6.38
N GLN A 219 -11.35 -12.49 -5.07
CA GLN A 219 -11.27 -11.17 -4.47
C GLN A 219 -9.87 -10.57 -4.58
N ARG A 220 -8.79 -11.36 -4.57
CA ARG A 220 -7.44 -10.83 -4.89
C ARG A 220 -7.37 -10.31 -6.32
N VAL A 221 -7.97 -11.04 -7.29
CA VAL A 221 -8.07 -10.57 -8.68
C VAL A 221 -8.93 -9.31 -8.79
N GLU A 222 -10.09 -9.28 -8.13
CA GLU A 222 -10.94 -8.09 -8.05
C GLU A 222 -10.15 -6.87 -7.53
N MET A 223 -9.39 -7.03 -6.44
CA MET A 223 -8.53 -5.96 -5.91
C MET A 223 -7.50 -5.48 -6.93
N ALA A 224 -6.85 -6.40 -7.65
CA ALA A 224 -5.85 -6.04 -8.65
C ALA A 224 -6.46 -5.24 -9.81
N PHE A 225 -7.64 -5.64 -10.30
CA PHE A 225 -8.35 -4.92 -11.36
C PHE A 225 -8.90 -3.58 -10.89
N HIS A 226 -9.40 -3.50 -9.67
CA HIS A 226 -9.83 -2.23 -9.08
C HIS A 226 -8.66 -1.24 -8.97
N LEU A 227 -7.48 -1.68 -8.50
CA LEU A 227 -6.27 -0.84 -8.47
C LEU A 227 -5.82 -0.38 -9.87
N LYS A 228 -5.96 -1.25 -10.88
CA LYS A 228 -5.68 -0.91 -12.27
C LYS A 228 -6.62 0.19 -12.78
N GLU A 229 -7.92 0.09 -12.53
CA GLU A 229 -8.92 1.10 -12.91
C GLU A 229 -8.67 2.45 -12.23
N MET A 230 -8.14 2.44 -11.02
CA MET A 230 -7.75 3.66 -10.29
C MET A 230 -6.46 4.30 -10.81
N HIS A 231 -5.77 3.72 -11.81
CA HIS A 231 -4.52 4.23 -12.39
C HIS A 231 -3.44 4.52 -11.33
N ILE A 232 -3.14 3.55 -10.48
CA ILE A 232 -2.19 3.69 -9.39
C ILE A 232 -0.74 3.64 -9.87
N ASP A 233 0.11 4.56 -9.39
CA ASP A 233 1.54 4.65 -9.77
C ASP A 233 2.41 3.56 -9.14
N ALA A 234 2.07 3.09 -7.96
CA ALA A 234 2.80 2.05 -7.24
C ALA A 234 1.84 1.22 -6.38
N VAL A 235 1.91 -0.10 -6.53
CA VAL A 235 1.02 -1.04 -5.84
C VAL A 235 1.82 -1.89 -4.87
N PRO A 236 1.86 -1.55 -3.57
CA PRO A 236 2.42 -2.44 -2.55
C PRO A 236 1.44 -3.58 -2.26
N LEU A 237 1.92 -4.79 -2.32
CA LEU A 237 1.18 -5.97 -1.86
C LEU A 237 1.76 -6.42 -0.53
N ASN A 238 0.96 -6.30 0.53
CA ASN A 238 1.32 -6.73 1.87
C ASN A 238 0.73 -8.11 2.17
N VAL A 239 1.38 -8.83 3.07
CA VAL A 239 0.88 -10.12 3.58
C VAL A 239 0.50 -9.94 5.04
N LEU A 240 -0.69 -10.42 5.42
CA LEU A 240 -1.12 -10.33 6.81
C LEU A 240 -0.11 -11.02 7.73
N ASN A 241 0.36 -10.28 8.71
CA ASN A 241 1.01 -10.83 9.89
C ASN A 241 0.04 -10.69 11.07
N PRO A 242 -0.63 -11.77 11.48
CA PRO A 242 -1.62 -11.70 12.57
C PRO A 242 -1.00 -11.13 13.85
N ILE A 243 -1.66 -10.12 14.41
CA ILE A 243 -1.18 -9.43 15.61
C ILE A 243 -2.11 -9.79 16.78
N PRO A 244 -1.57 -10.27 17.91
CA PRO A 244 -2.36 -10.55 19.10
C PRO A 244 -3.20 -9.35 19.56
N GLY A 245 -4.43 -9.61 19.97
CA GLY A 245 -5.39 -8.60 20.38
C GLY A 245 -6.17 -7.94 19.23
N THR A 246 -5.85 -8.23 17.98
CA THR A 246 -6.68 -7.83 16.83
C THR A 246 -7.71 -8.90 16.48
N PRO A 247 -8.85 -8.54 15.84
CA PRO A 247 -9.82 -9.56 15.39
C PRO A 247 -9.24 -10.62 14.45
N PHE A 248 -8.15 -10.29 13.71
CA PHE A 248 -7.49 -11.21 12.79
C PHE A 248 -6.29 -11.96 13.41
N GLU A 249 -6.13 -11.94 14.74
CA GLU A 249 -5.01 -12.62 15.41
C GLU A 249 -4.92 -14.11 15.15
N HIS A 250 -6.07 -14.76 14.85
CA HIS A 250 -6.16 -16.20 14.57
C HIS A 250 -6.21 -16.55 13.08
N ASN A 251 -6.10 -15.56 12.19
CA ASN A 251 -6.06 -15.83 10.76
C ASN A 251 -4.84 -16.69 10.39
N LYS A 252 -5.07 -17.71 9.57
CA LYS A 252 -4.01 -18.58 9.09
C LYS A 252 -3.05 -17.79 8.18
N ARG A 253 -1.76 -17.89 8.44
CA ARG A 253 -0.74 -17.33 7.55
C ARG A 253 -0.76 -18.05 6.20
N LEU A 254 -0.61 -17.28 5.13
CA LEU A 254 -0.47 -17.82 3.79
C LEU A 254 0.83 -18.61 3.65
N SER A 255 0.82 -19.66 2.83
CA SER A 255 2.05 -20.37 2.49
C SER A 255 2.93 -19.52 1.56
N PRO A 256 4.27 -19.72 1.56
CA PRO A 256 5.17 -19.00 0.65
C PRO A 256 4.77 -19.13 -0.82
N LEU A 257 4.36 -20.31 -1.29
CA LEU A 257 3.93 -20.52 -2.67
C LEU A 257 2.62 -19.78 -2.99
N GLU A 258 1.68 -19.71 -2.04
CA GLU A 258 0.45 -18.95 -2.22
C GLU A 258 0.73 -17.44 -2.32
N ILE A 259 1.64 -16.92 -1.47
CA ILE A 259 2.07 -15.52 -1.52
C ILE A 259 2.71 -15.21 -2.89
N LEU A 260 3.57 -16.09 -3.38
CA LEU A 260 4.28 -15.89 -4.65
C LEU A 260 3.35 -15.93 -5.87
N ARG A 261 2.22 -16.63 -5.79
CA ARG A 261 1.22 -16.68 -6.88
C ARG A 261 0.25 -15.50 -6.86
N SER A 262 0.14 -14.78 -5.73
CA SER A 262 -0.73 -13.62 -5.58
C SER A 262 -0.09 -12.36 -6.10
#